data_544ce5a5256467d87aa66bd9705bb2fb
#
_entry.id   544ce5a5256467d87aa66bd9705bb2fb
#
_cell.length_a   1.000
_cell.length_b   1.000
_cell.length_c   1.000
_cell.angle_alpha   90.00
_cell.angle_beta   90.00
_cell.angle_gamma   90.00
#
_symmetry.space_group_name_H-M   'P 1'
#
loop_
_entity.id
_entity.type
_entity.pdbx_description
1 polymer ?
#
loop_
_entity_poly.entity_id
_entity_poly.type
_entity_poly.pdbx_seq_one_letter_code
_entity_poly.pdbx_strand_id
1 'polypeptide(L)'
;MAVSDMGQKRMDPLGTGTDPLSDPLDAGAKLAGTAVKLAGTAADPLDTPAQRAIFSNFPDFARFVVPYGQLGKIDAFGYLDFLRSSDGHGLPRKRKHGKVILVTADTPLKASRGEGKTTATIALIDALRARGVDAAAVLRQPSMGITAAGSKGGASGGGKASLSHAELADWGLTGEMARIADAQNLLVAFCEKAVDDGVLDTVMVPRVSETPSRSLRSIAVDSGKLPERTVITPASELMQIVVLSRSESELKTRIRAMLGGARGGIPVQVGDFVDADRIVRVIGNAVQPASMETAQGSPVYVHCGPFANVSLGIPGLAAVDLACALHDVVVVEAGYGADAGAQKWLDIAAREYGAPWPSAAVVVTRATTWRDDPALQWRYPFHVSRLESLGIPAFPLINLWDGEDGEVPALRETASALHFRDPIIGNLFRDGGEGIESQLGGFLDALAVLGDPAQSARSGQPANSHAQNGSQPVEISLPPEPSSKPSSTSGLSEASKFSGNSQLSEPRISSRLSAPGRSSRKGIPLLDNLRWIISHAYGVPAGRVILKDGFEDSLESARSLCDQAGISIDDLAVCAVKSPATMTDNDSLSEDQRTVTLKKVTVNMGAGIVSVNLTTSLTTPMPKIV
;
A
#
# COMPACT_ATOMS: atom_id res chain seq x y z
N MET A 1 -3.06 28.69 60.91
CA MET A 1 -2.63 30.05 60.50
C MET A 1 -2.51 30.04 59.00
N ALA A 2 -3.17 30.70 58.22
CA ALA A 2 -4.22 31.65 58.08
C ALA A 2 -4.77 31.43 56.67
N VAL A 3 -6.02 31.19 56.55
CA VAL A 3 -6.78 31.24 55.27
C VAL A 3 -7.32 32.65 55.17
N SER A 4 -7.13 33.33 54.08
CA SER A 4 -7.84 34.56 53.70
C SER A 4 -8.23 34.46 52.23
N ASP A 5 -9.50 34.17 52.01
CA ASP A 5 -10.52 35.11 51.48
C ASP A 5 -10.25 35.65 50.06
N MET A 6 -10.96 35.13 49.07
CA MET A 6 -11.23 35.85 47.83
C MET A 6 -12.70 35.61 47.38
N GLY A 7 -13.36 36.75 47.28
CA GLY A 7 -14.76 36.96 47.20
C GLY A 7 -15.50 36.38 46.01
N GLN A 8 -16.71 36.00 46.30
CA GLN A 8 -17.82 35.73 45.36
C GLN A 8 -18.21 37.00 44.59
N LYS A 9 -18.15 36.97 43.26
CA LYS A 9 -18.95 37.87 42.43
C LYS A 9 -20.17 37.09 41.93
N ARG A 10 -21.32 37.58 42.34
CA ARG A 10 -22.66 37.19 41.88
C ARG A 10 -22.82 37.49 40.40
N MET A 11 -23.39 36.57 39.65
CA MET A 11 -24.03 36.79 38.34
C MET A 11 -25.47 37.24 38.58
N ASP A 12 -25.87 38.32 37.94
CA ASP A 12 -27.26 38.74 37.82
C ASP A 12 -27.89 38.16 36.54
N PRO A 13 -29.21 37.92 36.53
CA PRO A 13 -29.85 37.14 35.47
C PRO A 13 -30.50 38.01 34.38
N LEU A 14 -30.47 37.45 33.15
CA LEU A 14 -31.44 37.53 32.07
C LEU A 14 -32.14 38.87 31.77
N GLY A 15 -31.65 39.57 30.78
CA GLY A 15 -32.41 40.55 30.01
C GLY A 15 -33.11 39.86 28.83
N THR A 16 -34.44 39.85 28.84
CA THR A 16 -35.31 39.46 27.74
C THR A 16 -35.32 40.51 26.64
N GLY A 17 -34.93 40.12 25.41
CA GLY A 17 -35.09 40.93 24.21
C GLY A 17 -35.40 40.01 23.02
N THR A 18 -36.58 40.21 22.48
CA THR A 18 -37.28 39.48 21.44
C THR A 18 -36.59 39.50 20.08
N ASP A 19 -36.61 38.32 19.46
CA ASP A 19 -36.43 37.91 18.09
C ASP A 19 -36.81 38.88 16.95
N PRO A 20 -36.24 38.76 15.74
CA PRO A 20 -36.77 37.77 14.82
C PRO A 20 -35.72 37.03 13.98
N LEU A 21 -36.03 35.76 13.75
CA LEU A 21 -35.45 34.84 12.77
C LEU A 21 -35.32 35.52 11.41
N SER A 22 -34.08 35.71 10.96
CA SER A 22 -33.76 35.93 9.56
C SER A 22 -33.03 34.71 9.02
N ASP A 23 -33.49 34.27 7.86
CA ASP A 23 -33.20 33.10 7.06
C ASP A 23 -31.68 32.78 6.93
N PRO A 24 -31.25 31.51 7.15
CA PRO A 24 -29.82 31.12 7.03
C PRO A 24 -29.29 31.07 5.60
N LEU A 25 -30.11 31.40 4.59
CA LEU A 25 -29.71 31.23 3.18
C LEU A 25 -28.98 32.46 2.59
N ASP A 26 -28.93 33.58 3.30
CA ASP A 26 -28.31 34.83 2.78
C ASP A 26 -26.88 35.09 3.29
N ALA A 27 -26.36 34.22 4.18
CA ALA A 27 -24.99 34.31 4.70
C ALA A 27 -23.93 33.68 3.74
N GLY A 28 -24.36 32.87 2.79
CA GLY A 28 -23.48 32.20 1.83
C GLY A 28 -22.93 33.12 0.72
N ALA A 29 -23.60 34.20 0.41
CA ALA A 29 -23.25 35.09 -0.72
C ALA A 29 -22.26 36.21 -0.35
N LYS A 30 -22.02 36.48 0.94
CA LYS A 30 -21.10 37.57 1.40
C LYS A 30 -19.72 37.10 1.83
N LEU A 31 -19.47 35.78 1.92
CA LEU A 31 -18.13 35.21 2.20
C LEU A 31 -17.25 35.01 0.96
N ALA A 32 -17.78 35.21 -0.24
CA ALA A 32 -17.02 35.12 -1.49
C ALA A 32 -16.19 36.36 -1.82
N GLY A 33 -16.23 37.40 -1.00
CA GLY A 33 -15.62 38.70 -1.31
C GLY A 33 -14.46 39.15 -0.42
N THR A 34 -14.09 38.38 0.60
CA THR A 34 -12.96 38.74 1.48
C THR A 34 -11.84 37.70 1.37
N ALA A 35 -11.18 37.67 0.23
CA ALA A 35 -9.85 37.08 0.15
C ALA A 35 -8.97 37.91 1.09
N VAL A 36 -8.62 37.35 2.23
CA VAL A 36 -7.55 37.86 3.09
C VAL A 36 -6.28 37.83 2.22
N LYS A 37 -5.87 39.00 1.75
CA LYS A 37 -4.55 39.24 1.19
C LYS A 37 -3.53 38.97 2.32
N LEU A 38 -3.10 37.75 2.48
CA LEU A 38 -1.84 37.45 3.15
C LEU A 38 -0.76 38.04 2.26
N ALA A 39 -0.13 39.10 2.75
CA ALA A 39 0.95 39.82 2.08
C ALA A 39 2.18 38.86 2.02
N GLY A 40 2.47 38.46 0.85
CA GLY A 40 3.60 37.65 0.41
C GLY A 40 3.21 37.07 -0.93
N THR A 41 3.92 37.35 -1.99
CA THR A 41 3.73 36.77 -3.32
C THR A 41 4.04 35.27 -3.25
N ALA A 42 3.18 34.50 -2.60
CA ALA A 42 3.17 33.06 -2.78
C ALA A 42 2.76 32.80 -4.23
N ALA A 43 3.62 32.17 -5.00
CA ALA A 43 3.30 31.67 -6.32
C ALA A 43 1.96 30.91 -6.24
N ASP A 44 1.11 31.06 -7.24
CA ASP A 44 -0.13 30.29 -7.33
C ASP A 44 0.24 28.80 -7.19
N PRO A 45 -0.28 28.06 -6.21
CA PRO A 45 0.03 26.65 -6.02
C PRO A 45 -0.35 25.79 -7.23
N LEU A 46 -1.09 26.35 -8.17
CA LEU A 46 -1.47 25.74 -9.44
C LEU A 46 -0.61 26.20 -10.63
N ASP A 47 0.39 27.07 -10.43
CA ASP A 47 1.25 27.59 -11.50
C ASP A 47 2.70 27.14 -11.33
N THR A 48 2.90 25.85 -11.08
CA THR A 48 4.25 25.26 -11.01
C THR A 48 4.79 24.87 -12.39
N PRO A 49 6.13 24.78 -12.58
CA PRO A 49 6.71 24.37 -13.84
C PRO A 49 6.20 23.01 -14.32
N ALA A 50 6.03 22.04 -13.42
CA ALA A 50 5.48 20.72 -13.75
C ALA A 50 4.03 20.81 -14.22
N GLN A 51 3.20 21.59 -13.54
CA GLN A 51 1.80 21.79 -13.93
C GLN A 51 1.66 22.52 -15.26
N ARG A 52 2.45 23.57 -15.49
CA ARG A 52 2.47 24.27 -16.79
C ARG A 52 2.82 23.31 -17.94
N ALA A 53 3.80 22.43 -17.75
CA ALA A 53 4.16 21.43 -18.75
C ALA A 53 3.02 20.44 -19.02
N ILE A 54 2.31 19.98 -17.96
CA ILE A 54 1.17 19.09 -18.10
C ILE A 54 0.01 19.82 -18.82
N PHE A 55 -0.33 21.05 -18.40
CA PHE A 55 -1.42 21.82 -19.02
C PHE A 55 -1.15 22.13 -20.49
N SER A 56 0.12 22.40 -20.87
CA SER A 56 0.52 22.57 -22.25
C SER A 56 0.29 21.31 -23.10
N ASN A 57 0.59 20.14 -22.56
CA ASN A 57 0.41 18.86 -23.25
C ASN A 57 -1.02 18.35 -23.22
N PHE A 58 -1.77 18.66 -22.17
CA PHE A 58 -3.14 18.21 -21.90
C PHE A 58 -3.99 19.40 -21.44
N PRO A 59 -4.39 20.33 -22.35
CA PRO A 59 -5.07 21.57 -21.96
C PRO A 59 -6.40 21.36 -21.23
N ASP A 60 -7.11 20.27 -21.53
CA ASP A 60 -8.34 19.92 -20.84
C ASP A 60 -8.13 19.51 -19.37
N PHE A 61 -6.92 19.10 -19.00
CA PHE A 61 -6.61 18.62 -17.64
C PHE A 61 -6.75 19.71 -16.58
N ALA A 62 -6.48 20.96 -16.91
CA ALA A 62 -6.58 22.09 -15.97
C ALA A 62 -7.97 22.20 -15.31
N ARG A 63 -9.05 21.77 -16.01
CA ARG A 63 -10.43 21.80 -15.48
C ARG A 63 -10.67 20.82 -14.33
N PHE A 64 -9.80 19.84 -14.16
CA PHE A 64 -9.89 18.81 -13.14
C PHE A 64 -8.96 19.06 -11.96
N VAL A 65 -8.25 20.19 -11.95
CA VAL A 65 -7.38 20.59 -10.84
C VAL A 65 -8.07 21.65 -10.01
N VAL A 66 -8.24 21.38 -8.72
CA VAL A 66 -8.96 22.23 -7.77
C VAL A 66 -7.98 22.72 -6.70
N PRO A 67 -7.94 24.02 -6.39
CA PRO A 67 -7.14 24.54 -5.27
C PRO A 67 -7.55 23.91 -3.94
N TYR A 68 -6.58 23.53 -3.12
CA TYR A 68 -6.78 22.99 -1.78
C TYR A 68 -5.68 23.49 -0.83
N GLY A 69 -5.95 24.59 -0.14
CA GLY A 69 -4.93 25.29 0.65
C GLY A 69 -3.75 25.74 -0.22
N GLN A 70 -2.57 25.19 0.04
CA GLN A 70 -1.35 25.46 -0.74
C GLN A 70 -1.06 24.37 -1.79
N LEU A 71 -2.02 23.49 -2.06
CA LEU A 71 -1.89 22.37 -3.00
C LEU A 71 -2.95 22.42 -4.09
N GLY A 72 -2.70 21.69 -5.19
CA GLY A 72 -3.72 21.30 -6.15
C GLY A 72 -4.24 19.90 -5.80
N LYS A 73 -5.55 19.73 -5.79
CA LYS A 73 -6.20 18.41 -5.78
C LYS A 73 -6.72 18.09 -7.17
N ILE A 74 -6.59 16.85 -7.60
CA ILE A 74 -6.98 16.45 -8.93
C ILE A 74 -8.23 15.57 -8.87
N ASP A 75 -9.29 15.97 -9.56
CA ASP A 75 -10.44 15.10 -9.80
C ASP A 75 -10.05 13.98 -10.78
N ALA A 76 -9.35 12.97 -10.25
CA ALA A 76 -8.87 11.84 -11.04
C ALA A 76 -10.04 11.01 -11.61
N PHE A 77 -11.12 10.85 -10.87
CA PHE A 77 -12.30 10.12 -11.36
C PHE A 77 -12.92 10.83 -12.57
N GLY A 78 -13.18 12.13 -12.44
CA GLY A 78 -13.74 12.95 -13.50
C GLY A 78 -12.83 13.00 -14.73
N TYR A 79 -11.52 13.16 -14.55
CA TYR A 79 -10.57 13.19 -15.67
C TYR A 79 -10.47 11.83 -16.39
N LEU A 80 -10.42 10.73 -15.66
CA LEU A 80 -10.38 9.40 -16.25
C LEU A 80 -11.67 9.07 -16.99
N ASP A 81 -12.84 9.49 -16.50
CA ASP A 81 -14.11 9.36 -17.20
C ASP A 81 -14.17 10.24 -18.46
N PHE A 82 -13.65 11.46 -18.36
CA PHE A 82 -13.49 12.35 -19.52
C PHE A 82 -12.62 11.69 -20.61
N LEU A 83 -11.50 11.03 -20.23
CA LEU A 83 -10.65 10.34 -21.20
C LEU A 83 -11.32 9.09 -21.82
N ARG A 84 -12.22 8.44 -21.12
CA ARG A 84 -12.99 7.29 -21.64
C ARG A 84 -14.08 7.74 -22.59
N SER A 85 -14.60 8.94 -22.45
CA SER A 85 -15.57 9.51 -23.36
C SER A 85 -14.92 9.86 -24.71
N SER A 86 -15.64 9.68 -25.80
CA SER A 86 -15.23 10.17 -27.12
C SER A 86 -15.38 11.70 -27.16
N ASP A 87 -14.60 12.37 -27.99
CA ASP A 87 -14.92 13.75 -28.39
C ASP A 87 -16.22 13.78 -29.23
N GLY A 88 -16.70 14.97 -29.56
CA GLY A 88 -17.93 15.13 -30.35
C GLY A 88 -17.88 14.47 -31.75
N HIS A 89 -16.73 14.01 -32.21
CA HIS A 89 -16.50 13.28 -33.46
C HIS A 89 -16.24 11.79 -33.26
N GLY A 90 -16.35 11.29 -32.00
CA GLY A 90 -16.13 9.87 -31.67
C GLY A 90 -14.67 9.44 -31.60
N LEU A 91 -13.72 10.37 -31.66
CA LEU A 91 -12.29 10.07 -31.57
C LEU A 91 -11.84 9.95 -30.10
N PRO A 92 -10.91 9.02 -29.78
CA PRO A 92 -10.35 8.90 -28.46
C PRO A 92 -9.58 10.17 -28.07
N ARG A 93 -9.76 10.64 -26.83
CA ARG A 93 -9.01 11.77 -26.31
C ARG A 93 -7.53 11.44 -26.14
N LYS A 94 -6.67 12.44 -26.29
CA LYS A 94 -5.23 12.28 -26.11
C LYS A 94 -4.93 11.80 -24.68
N ARG A 95 -4.25 10.67 -24.58
CA ARG A 95 -3.71 10.13 -23.32
C ARG A 95 -2.41 9.39 -23.59
N LYS A 96 -1.58 9.26 -22.55
CA LYS A 96 -0.41 8.36 -22.56
C LYS A 96 -0.78 6.98 -22.01
N HIS A 97 0.15 6.06 -22.10
CA HIS A 97 0.09 4.73 -21.51
C HIS A 97 1.38 4.47 -20.74
N GLY A 98 1.52 5.20 -19.62
CA GLY A 98 2.74 5.20 -18.83
C GLY A 98 3.18 3.82 -18.36
N LYS A 99 4.48 3.53 -18.49
CA LYS A 99 5.09 2.32 -17.96
C LYS A 99 5.27 2.46 -16.46
N VAL A 100 4.76 1.50 -15.69
CA VAL A 100 4.91 1.51 -14.24
C VAL A 100 6.24 0.90 -13.82
N ILE A 101 6.98 1.63 -12.99
CA ILE A 101 8.17 1.16 -12.28
C ILE A 101 7.82 1.03 -10.81
N LEU A 102 7.98 -0.16 -10.26
CA LEU A 102 7.66 -0.42 -8.86
C LEU A 102 8.90 -0.25 -8.00
N VAL A 103 8.90 0.73 -7.10
CA VAL A 103 9.96 0.90 -6.10
C VAL A 103 9.55 0.16 -4.83
N THR A 104 10.36 -0.81 -4.46
CA THR A 104 10.23 -1.61 -3.25
C THR A 104 11.57 -1.68 -2.52
N ALA A 105 11.68 -2.51 -1.48
CA ALA A 105 12.94 -2.65 -0.75
C ALA A 105 13.13 -4.07 -0.25
N ASP A 106 14.29 -4.33 0.35
CA ASP A 106 14.46 -5.46 1.24
C ASP A 106 13.53 -5.36 2.46
N THR A 107 13.32 -6.46 3.14
CA THR A 107 12.60 -6.52 4.41
C THR A 107 13.41 -5.75 5.46
N PRO A 108 12.87 -4.64 6.02
CA PRO A 108 13.66 -3.77 6.89
C PRO A 108 14.01 -4.47 8.21
N LEU A 109 15.20 -4.22 8.73
CA LEU A 109 15.61 -4.66 10.07
C LEU A 109 14.77 -3.98 11.15
N LYS A 110 14.61 -4.64 12.31
CA LYS A 110 13.91 -4.06 13.48
C LYS A 110 14.50 -2.72 13.95
N ALA A 111 15.80 -2.54 13.79
CA ALA A 111 16.53 -1.32 14.15
C ALA A 111 16.65 -0.30 13.03
N SER A 112 16.24 -0.64 11.80
CA SER A 112 16.38 0.21 10.63
C SER A 112 15.42 1.41 10.71
N ARG A 113 15.95 2.60 10.37
CA ARG A 113 15.13 3.82 10.18
C ARG A 113 14.36 3.83 8.85
N GLY A 114 14.40 2.75 8.07
CA GLY A 114 13.87 2.60 6.73
C GLY A 114 14.96 2.56 5.66
N GLU A 115 14.68 1.90 4.54
CA GLU A 115 15.65 1.68 3.45
C GLU A 115 15.76 2.89 2.49
N GLY A 116 14.95 3.94 2.68
CA GLY A 116 14.98 5.15 1.85
C GLY A 116 14.18 5.05 0.55
N LYS A 117 13.10 4.25 0.50
CA LYS A 117 12.28 4.09 -0.72
C LYS A 117 11.74 5.39 -1.28
N THR A 118 11.17 6.26 -0.45
CA THR A 118 10.61 7.55 -0.91
C THR A 118 11.72 8.43 -1.48
N THR A 119 12.87 8.51 -0.78
CA THR A 119 14.06 9.20 -1.27
C THR A 119 14.53 8.61 -2.62
N ALA A 120 14.55 7.27 -2.73
CA ALA A 120 14.91 6.58 -3.98
C ALA A 120 13.90 6.84 -5.10
N THR A 121 12.60 6.87 -4.80
CA THR A 121 11.55 7.18 -5.77
C THR A 121 11.71 8.60 -6.31
N ILE A 122 11.95 9.57 -5.44
CA ILE A 122 12.16 10.99 -5.81
C ILE A 122 13.46 11.14 -6.62
N ALA A 123 14.58 10.60 -6.13
CA ALA A 123 15.85 10.66 -6.86
C ALA A 123 15.75 10.01 -8.25
N LEU A 124 15.02 8.90 -8.36
CA LEU A 124 14.86 8.19 -9.63
C LEU A 124 14.08 9.01 -10.66
N ILE A 125 12.96 9.65 -10.27
CA ILE A 125 12.21 10.49 -11.22
C ILE A 125 13.01 11.73 -11.63
N ASP A 126 13.74 12.36 -10.71
CA ASP A 126 14.59 13.50 -11.02
C ASP A 126 15.70 13.09 -12.02
N ALA A 127 16.36 11.94 -11.79
CA ALA A 127 17.37 11.41 -12.70
C ALA A 127 16.81 11.01 -14.07
N LEU A 128 15.60 10.40 -14.12
CA LEU A 128 14.93 10.07 -15.39
C LEU A 128 14.58 11.33 -16.18
N ARG A 129 14.08 12.37 -15.52
CA ARG A 129 13.75 13.64 -16.17
C ARG A 129 14.99 14.39 -16.65
N ALA A 130 16.09 14.36 -15.91
CA ALA A 130 17.38 14.89 -16.36
C ALA A 130 17.86 14.21 -17.65
N ARG A 131 17.50 12.93 -17.85
CA ARG A 131 17.75 12.17 -19.09
C ARG A 131 16.69 12.40 -20.18
N GLY A 132 15.77 13.35 -19.99
CA GLY A 132 14.73 13.70 -20.97
C GLY A 132 13.51 12.76 -20.98
N VAL A 133 13.38 11.87 -20.00
CA VAL A 133 12.20 10.97 -19.88
C VAL A 133 11.06 11.74 -19.20
N ASP A 134 9.86 11.72 -19.78
CA ASP A 134 8.68 12.25 -19.10
C ASP A 134 8.22 11.28 -18.01
N ALA A 135 8.75 11.50 -16.82
CA ALA A 135 8.52 10.66 -15.64
C ALA A 135 7.80 11.43 -14.53
N ALA A 136 6.96 10.72 -13.78
CA ALA A 136 6.30 11.21 -12.56
C ALA A 136 6.33 10.14 -11.45
N ALA A 137 6.17 10.56 -10.20
CA ALA A 137 6.00 9.63 -9.08
C ALA A 137 4.55 9.59 -8.59
N VAL A 138 4.14 8.42 -8.07
CA VAL A 138 2.95 8.29 -7.24
C VAL A 138 3.36 7.78 -5.87
N LEU A 139 3.23 8.64 -4.88
CA LEU A 139 3.61 8.40 -3.50
C LEU A 139 2.38 8.17 -2.61
N ARG A 140 2.61 7.48 -1.50
CA ARG A 140 1.60 7.35 -0.46
C ARG A 140 1.64 8.57 0.46
N GLN A 141 0.45 9.05 0.86
CA GLN A 141 0.33 10.03 1.94
C GLN A 141 0.91 9.46 3.24
N PRO A 142 1.87 10.12 3.87
CA PRO A 142 2.32 9.72 5.21
C PRO A 142 1.21 9.90 6.23
N SER A 143 1.16 9.01 7.22
CA SER A 143 0.33 9.15 8.40
C SER A 143 1.07 9.92 9.48
N MET A 144 0.36 10.72 10.27
CA MET A 144 0.93 11.38 11.44
C MET A 144 1.50 10.35 12.42
N GLY A 145 2.62 10.63 13.03
CA GLY A 145 3.33 9.73 13.92
C GLY A 145 4.14 10.45 15.00
N ILE A 146 4.82 9.66 15.81
CA ILE A 146 5.65 10.14 16.93
C ILE A 146 7.12 10.28 16.53
N THR A 147 7.42 10.52 15.26
CA THR A 147 8.77 10.81 14.78
C THR A 147 9.09 12.29 14.94
N ALA A 148 10.36 12.65 14.89
CA ALA A 148 10.78 14.06 14.93
C ALA A 148 10.21 14.89 13.78
N ALA A 149 9.95 14.25 12.63
CA ALA A 149 9.31 14.87 11.47
C ALA A 149 7.76 14.86 11.54
N GLY A 150 7.17 14.27 12.60
CA GLY A 150 5.70 14.20 12.74
C GLY A 150 5.00 13.20 11.84
N SER A 151 5.70 12.55 10.89
CA SER A 151 5.12 11.65 9.91
C SER A 151 5.51 10.18 10.14
N LYS A 152 4.70 9.26 9.60
CA LYS A 152 4.94 7.82 9.66
C LYS A 152 4.24 7.08 8.51
N GLY A 153 4.88 6.02 8.02
CA GLY A 153 4.30 5.13 6.99
C GLY A 153 4.43 5.65 5.56
N GLY A 154 5.28 6.56 5.35
CA GLY A 154 5.70 7.27 4.16
C GLY A 154 6.41 8.51 4.62
N ALA A 155 7.08 9.20 3.75
CA ALA A 155 7.73 10.45 4.03
C ALA A 155 7.80 11.26 2.74
N SER A 156 8.17 12.53 2.84
CA SER A 156 8.37 13.41 1.70
C SER A 156 9.80 13.35 1.14
N GLY A 157 10.53 12.28 1.43
CA GLY A 157 11.95 12.14 1.05
C GLY A 157 12.88 12.83 2.04
N GLY A 158 14.05 13.25 1.57
CA GLY A 158 15.02 13.99 2.41
C GLY A 158 16.25 14.42 1.65
N GLY A 159 16.92 15.45 2.14
CA GLY A 159 18.06 16.06 1.46
C GLY A 159 17.67 16.62 0.09
N LYS A 160 18.53 16.40 -0.93
CA LYS A 160 18.23 16.80 -2.31
C LYS A 160 17.08 16.01 -2.92
N ALA A 161 16.83 14.77 -2.48
CA ALA A 161 15.71 13.94 -2.94
C ALA A 161 14.50 14.12 -2.02
N SER A 162 13.89 15.29 -2.04
CA SER A 162 12.72 15.65 -1.25
C SER A 162 11.63 16.30 -2.10
N LEU A 163 10.40 16.33 -1.57
CA LEU A 163 9.34 17.15 -2.13
C LEU A 163 9.60 18.64 -1.85
N SER A 164 9.23 19.50 -2.79
CA SER A 164 8.99 20.90 -2.47
C SER A 164 7.78 20.97 -1.53
N HIS A 165 7.84 21.82 -0.51
CA HIS A 165 6.78 21.87 0.51
C HIS A 165 6.50 20.51 1.18
N ALA A 166 7.60 19.82 1.53
CA ALA A 166 7.58 18.51 2.21
C ALA A 166 6.66 18.49 3.43
N GLU A 167 6.61 19.62 4.17
CA GLU A 167 5.78 19.81 5.35
C GLU A 167 4.29 19.61 5.09
N LEU A 168 3.79 19.93 3.90
CA LEU A 168 2.37 19.74 3.56
C LEU A 168 1.98 18.26 3.56
N ALA A 169 2.87 17.40 3.05
CA ALA A 169 2.67 15.96 3.09
C ALA A 169 2.94 15.40 4.50
N ASP A 170 4.03 15.79 5.15
CA ASP A 170 4.44 15.25 6.45
C ASP A 170 3.46 15.57 7.58
N TRP A 171 2.82 16.72 7.53
CA TRP A 171 1.79 17.13 8.48
C TRP A 171 0.37 16.69 8.11
N GLY A 172 0.20 15.93 7.02
CA GLY A 172 -1.10 15.43 6.59
C GLY A 172 -2.04 16.51 6.03
N LEU A 173 -1.49 17.65 5.58
CA LEU A 173 -2.27 18.77 5.05
C LEU A 173 -2.84 18.48 3.65
N THR A 174 -2.48 17.35 3.05
CA THR A 174 -3.17 16.79 1.87
C THR A 174 -4.58 16.28 2.19
N GLY A 175 -4.88 16.01 3.46
CA GLY A 175 -6.23 15.83 4.01
C GLY A 175 -6.80 14.42 3.96
N GLU A 176 -6.18 13.45 3.25
CA GLU A 176 -6.75 12.11 3.06
C GLU A 176 -6.99 11.37 4.38
N MET A 177 -5.96 11.36 5.25
CA MET A 177 -6.05 10.64 6.52
C MET A 177 -7.18 11.16 7.40
N ALA A 178 -7.27 12.49 7.55
CA ALA A 178 -8.29 13.14 8.37
C ALA A 178 -9.71 12.88 7.82
N ARG A 179 -9.89 13.04 6.50
CA ARG A 179 -11.21 12.83 5.88
C ARG A 179 -11.68 11.39 5.93
N ILE A 180 -10.78 10.43 5.74
CA ILE A 180 -11.11 9.01 5.86
C ILE A 180 -11.43 8.66 7.31
N ALA A 181 -10.69 9.23 8.28
CA ALA A 181 -10.99 9.03 9.71
C ALA A 181 -12.36 9.59 10.08
N ASP A 182 -12.69 10.81 9.65
CA ASP A 182 -13.99 11.42 9.87
C ASP A 182 -15.12 10.58 9.27
N ALA A 183 -14.95 10.12 8.02
CA ALA A 183 -15.94 9.30 7.33
C ALA A 183 -16.14 7.93 7.99
N GLN A 184 -15.05 7.26 8.41
CA GLN A 184 -15.12 5.99 9.13
C GLN A 184 -15.82 6.14 10.47
N ASN A 185 -15.50 7.19 11.24
CA ASN A 185 -16.12 7.43 12.54
C ASN A 185 -17.60 7.84 12.41
N LEU A 186 -17.96 8.59 11.37
CA LEU A 186 -19.36 8.86 11.05
C LEU A 186 -20.11 7.59 10.69
N LEU A 187 -19.50 6.69 9.91
CA LEU A 187 -20.10 5.39 9.59
C LEU A 187 -20.35 4.57 10.86
N VAL A 188 -19.41 4.55 11.81
CA VAL A 188 -19.62 3.90 13.10
C VAL A 188 -20.81 4.51 13.84
N ALA A 189 -20.96 5.84 13.86
CA ALA A 189 -22.09 6.49 14.48
C ALA A 189 -23.44 6.10 13.83
N PHE A 190 -23.48 5.90 12.51
CA PHE A 190 -24.67 5.35 11.84
C PHE A 190 -24.94 3.88 12.25
N CYS A 191 -23.90 3.07 12.41
CA CYS A 191 -24.06 1.70 12.90
C CYS A 191 -24.60 1.67 14.36
N GLU A 192 -24.11 2.56 15.21
CA GLU A 192 -24.60 2.72 16.59
C GLU A 192 -26.08 3.13 16.62
N LYS A 193 -26.42 4.12 15.80
CA LYS A 193 -27.83 4.52 15.63
C LYS A 193 -28.70 3.38 15.12
N ALA A 194 -28.19 2.55 14.21
CA ALA A 194 -28.89 1.37 13.72
C ALA A 194 -29.11 0.29 14.82
N VAL A 195 -28.21 0.21 15.82
CA VAL A 195 -28.44 -0.62 17.02
C VAL A 195 -29.57 -0.05 17.86
N ASP A 196 -29.60 1.26 18.10
CA ASP A 196 -30.68 1.91 18.85
C ASP A 196 -32.04 1.74 18.16
N ASP A 197 -32.06 1.78 16.83
CA ASP A 197 -33.27 1.59 16.02
C ASP A 197 -33.68 0.11 15.86
N GLY A 198 -32.91 -0.85 16.43
CA GLY A 198 -33.17 -2.29 16.31
C GLY A 198 -32.92 -2.88 14.91
N VAL A 199 -32.21 -2.17 14.06
CA VAL A 199 -31.76 -2.66 12.75
C VAL A 199 -30.55 -3.59 12.90
N LEU A 200 -29.67 -3.31 13.86
CA LEU A 200 -28.51 -4.11 14.22
C LEU A 200 -28.60 -4.54 15.69
N ASP A 201 -27.97 -5.66 16.03
CA ASP A 201 -27.73 -6.09 17.42
C ASP A 201 -26.27 -5.79 17.83
N THR A 202 -25.36 -5.76 16.85
CA THR A 202 -23.92 -5.54 17.06
C THR A 202 -23.34 -4.68 15.95
N VAL A 203 -22.26 -3.95 16.25
CA VAL A 203 -21.47 -3.18 15.27
C VAL A 203 -20.20 -3.93 14.92
N MET A 204 -19.87 -4.03 13.62
CA MET A 204 -18.67 -4.69 13.12
C MET A 204 -17.60 -3.70 12.64
N VAL A 205 -17.99 -2.49 12.25
CA VAL A 205 -17.08 -1.42 11.79
C VAL A 205 -16.31 -0.84 12.97
N PRO A 206 -14.95 -0.92 12.99
CA PRO A 206 -14.18 -0.35 14.08
C PRO A 206 -14.06 1.19 13.94
N ARG A 207 -13.98 1.89 15.05
CA ARG A 207 -13.56 3.29 15.06
C ARG A 207 -12.11 3.43 14.64
N VAL A 208 -11.76 4.59 14.12
CA VAL A 208 -10.37 4.90 13.74
C VAL A 208 -9.85 6.12 14.47
N SER A 209 -8.54 6.14 14.67
CA SER A 209 -7.81 7.32 15.12
C SER A 209 -6.65 7.55 14.16
N GLU A 210 -6.57 8.75 13.60
CA GLU A 210 -5.45 9.15 12.75
C GLU A 210 -4.15 9.19 13.57
N THR A 211 -4.21 9.78 14.76
CA THR A 211 -3.06 9.84 15.64
C THR A 211 -2.87 8.50 16.34
N PRO A 212 -1.70 7.86 16.20
CA PRO A 212 -1.45 6.57 16.82
C PRO A 212 -1.36 6.70 18.34
N SER A 213 -2.44 6.44 19.03
CA SER A 213 -2.51 6.36 20.49
C SER A 213 -2.69 4.92 20.95
N ARG A 214 -1.82 4.43 21.81
CA ARG A 214 -1.90 3.07 22.34
C ARG A 214 -3.02 2.90 23.34
N SER A 215 -3.34 3.94 24.09
CA SER A 215 -4.41 3.93 25.09
C SER A 215 -5.81 3.83 24.44
N LEU A 216 -5.95 4.25 23.18
CA LEU A 216 -7.23 4.21 22.47
C LEU A 216 -7.49 2.89 21.72
N ARG A 217 -6.66 1.87 21.87
CA ARG A 217 -6.87 0.58 21.20
C ARG A 217 -8.00 -0.23 21.77
N SER A 218 -8.28 -0.05 23.05
CA SER A 218 -9.38 -0.65 23.76
C SER A 218 -10.07 0.46 24.52
N ILE A 219 -11.32 0.74 24.17
CA ILE A 219 -12.14 1.77 24.81
C ILE A 219 -13.29 1.02 25.48
N ALA A 220 -13.41 1.14 26.79
CA ALA A 220 -14.58 0.68 27.50
C ALA A 220 -15.73 1.66 27.22
N VAL A 221 -16.82 1.17 26.62
CA VAL A 221 -18.05 1.92 26.40
C VAL A 221 -19.11 1.41 27.36
N ASP A 222 -19.78 2.32 28.03
CA ASP A 222 -20.73 2.04 29.12
C ASP A 222 -21.86 1.07 28.74
N SER A 223 -22.21 0.98 27.46
CA SER A 223 -23.33 0.17 26.97
C SER A 223 -23.03 -1.34 26.86
N GLY A 224 -21.76 -1.75 26.87
CA GLY A 224 -21.34 -3.16 26.71
C GLY A 224 -21.71 -3.82 25.38
N LYS A 225 -22.34 -3.09 24.46
CA LYS A 225 -22.87 -3.61 23.18
C LYS A 225 -21.97 -3.35 21.97
N LEU A 226 -20.92 -2.54 22.11
CA LEU A 226 -20.14 -2.06 20.98
C LEU A 226 -18.71 -2.62 21.00
N PRO A 227 -18.10 -2.85 19.84
CA PRO A 227 -16.72 -3.27 19.78
C PRO A 227 -15.81 -2.16 20.31
N GLU A 228 -15.15 -2.44 21.39
CA GLU A 228 -14.26 -1.55 22.13
C GLU A 228 -12.89 -1.41 21.46
N ARG A 229 -12.82 -1.48 20.13
CA ARG A 229 -11.56 -1.56 19.40
C ARG A 229 -11.42 -0.44 18.41
N THR A 230 -10.33 0.34 18.53
CA THR A 230 -9.93 1.28 17.48
C THR A 230 -8.80 0.69 16.63
N VAL A 231 -8.79 1.08 15.36
CA VAL A 231 -7.67 0.85 14.44
C VAL A 231 -7.11 2.20 13.99
N ILE A 232 -5.90 2.18 13.45
CA ILE A 232 -5.35 3.39 12.80
C ILE A 232 -5.99 3.56 11.41
N THR A 233 -6.17 4.80 10.96
CA THR A 233 -6.76 5.11 9.65
C THR A 233 -6.10 4.35 8.49
N PRO A 234 -4.76 4.20 8.41
CA PRO A 234 -4.11 3.40 7.38
C PRO A 234 -4.47 1.90 7.36
N ALA A 235 -5.10 1.38 8.41
CA ALA A 235 -5.53 -0.02 8.51
C ALA A 235 -7.04 -0.20 8.32
N SER A 236 -7.80 0.89 8.14
CA SER A 236 -9.25 0.83 7.98
C SER A 236 -9.68 0.22 6.65
N GLU A 237 -10.86 -0.40 6.63
CA GLU A 237 -11.46 -0.90 5.39
C GLU A 237 -11.77 0.26 4.44
N LEU A 238 -12.23 1.40 4.95
CA LEU A 238 -12.54 2.57 4.13
C LEU A 238 -11.29 3.10 3.41
N MET A 239 -10.10 3.06 4.05
CA MET A 239 -8.83 3.36 3.38
C MET A 239 -8.57 2.37 2.21
N GLN A 240 -8.80 1.08 2.40
CA GLN A 240 -8.65 0.08 1.34
C GLN A 240 -9.60 0.34 0.18
N ILE A 241 -10.85 0.67 0.49
CA ILE A 241 -11.89 1.01 -0.49
C ILE A 241 -11.45 2.21 -1.33
N VAL A 242 -11.00 3.30 -0.72
CA VAL A 242 -10.52 4.50 -1.44
C VAL A 242 -9.31 4.16 -2.31
N VAL A 243 -8.36 3.36 -1.80
CA VAL A 243 -7.18 2.93 -2.59
C VAL A 243 -7.58 2.17 -3.86
N LEU A 244 -8.56 1.29 -3.78
CA LEU A 244 -8.94 0.40 -4.88
C LEU A 244 -9.94 1.02 -5.85
N SER A 245 -10.67 2.07 -5.45
CA SER A 245 -11.72 2.67 -6.27
C SER A 245 -11.16 3.54 -7.40
N ARG A 246 -11.75 3.41 -8.59
CA ARG A 246 -11.40 4.15 -9.81
C ARG A 246 -12.52 5.02 -10.35
N SER A 247 -13.66 5.01 -9.68
CA SER A 247 -14.82 5.86 -9.97
C SER A 247 -15.64 6.09 -8.71
N GLU A 248 -16.46 7.13 -8.72
CA GLU A 248 -17.37 7.41 -7.61
C GLU A 248 -18.43 6.30 -7.47
N SER A 249 -18.90 5.75 -8.59
CA SER A 249 -19.85 4.64 -8.58
C SER A 249 -19.26 3.40 -7.91
N GLU A 250 -18.02 3.06 -8.24
CA GLU A 250 -17.30 1.94 -7.59
C GLU A 250 -17.10 2.20 -6.11
N LEU A 251 -16.68 3.42 -5.72
CA LEU A 251 -16.52 3.83 -4.33
C LEU A 251 -17.82 3.62 -3.53
N LYS A 252 -18.95 4.11 -4.06
CA LYS A 252 -20.27 3.94 -3.44
C LYS A 252 -20.67 2.47 -3.31
N THR A 253 -20.46 1.68 -4.36
CA THR A 253 -20.76 0.25 -4.37
C THR A 253 -19.97 -0.49 -3.29
N ARG A 254 -18.69 -0.21 -3.16
CA ARG A 254 -17.82 -0.79 -2.14
C ARG A 254 -18.22 -0.38 -0.72
N ILE A 255 -18.57 0.89 -0.50
CA ILE A 255 -19.07 1.36 0.80
C ILE A 255 -20.36 0.65 1.18
N ARG A 256 -21.30 0.49 0.25
CA ARG A 256 -22.56 -0.24 0.51
C ARG A 256 -22.31 -1.69 0.90
N ALA A 257 -21.31 -2.33 0.30
CA ALA A 257 -20.98 -3.73 0.57
C ALA A 257 -20.19 -3.95 1.88
N MET A 258 -19.77 -2.91 2.60
CA MET A 258 -19.16 -3.06 3.92
C MET A 258 -20.15 -3.74 4.89
N LEU A 259 -19.63 -4.56 5.81
CA LEU A 259 -20.44 -5.12 6.89
C LEU A 259 -20.56 -4.08 8.01
N GLY A 260 -21.77 -3.53 8.20
CA GLY A 260 -22.06 -2.57 9.26
C GLY A 260 -22.16 -3.23 10.63
N GLY A 261 -22.76 -4.42 10.67
CA GLY A 261 -23.01 -5.17 11.89
C GLY A 261 -23.71 -6.49 11.61
N ALA A 262 -24.40 -7.01 12.62
CA ALA A 262 -25.24 -8.21 12.50
C ALA A 262 -26.57 -8.02 13.21
N ARG A 263 -27.60 -8.74 12.76
CA ARG A 263 -28.91 -8.87 13.40
C ARG A 263 -29.29 -10.35 13.50
N GLY A 264 -29.56 -10.84 14.72
CA GLY A 264 -29.83 -12.25 14.93
C GLY A 264 -28.69 -13.17 14.48
N GLY A 265 -27.44 -12.67 14.49
CA GLY A 265 -26.26 -13.38 13.98
C GLY A 265 -26.08 -13.28 12.46
N ILE A 266 -27.02 -12.69 11.71
CA ILE A 266 -26.94 -12.50 10.26
C ILE A 266 -26.23 -11.17 9.97
N PRO A 267 -25.18 -11.15 9.12
CA PRO A 267 -24.49 -9.91 8.76
C PRO A 267 -25.41 -8.96 7.97
N VAL A 268 -25.30 -7.66 8.26
CA VAL A 268 -26.06 -6.60 7.61
C VAL A 268 -25.08 -5.64 6.94
N GLN A 269 -25.30 -5.37 5.66
CA GLN A 269 -24.45 -4.48 4.90
C GLN A 269 -24.77 -3.00 5.21
N VAL A 270 -23.75 -2.16 5.10
CA VAL A 270 -23.90 -0.69 5.27
C VAL A 270 -24.99 -0.14 4.35
N GLY A 271 -25.07 -0.64 3.12
CA GLY A 271 -26.05 -0.18 2.12
C GLY A 271 -27.52 -0.44 2.49
N ASP A 272 -27.77 -1.31 3.48
CA ASP A 272 -29.14 -1.63 3.92
C ASP A 272 -29.74 -0.55 4.86
N PHE A 273 -28.89 0.30 5.46
CA PHE A 273 -29.35 1.30 6.43
C PHE A 273 -28.62 2.66 6.34
N VAL A 274 -27.55 2.80 5.54
CA VAL A 274 -26.83 4.05 5.33
C VAL A 274 -26.83 4.40 3.85
N ASP A 275 -27.18 5.66 3.56
CA ASP A 275 -26.94 6.24 2.25
C ASP A 275 -25.44 6.48 2.06
N ALA A 276 -24.81 5.72 1.15
CA ALA A 276 -23.38 5.82 0.86
C ALA A 276 -22.95 7.25 0.41
N ASP A 277 -23.85 8.04 -0.16
CA ASP A 277 -23.55 9.42 -0.58
C ASP A 277 -23.19 10.30 0.61
N ARG A 278 -23.72 10.04 1.80
CA ARG A 278 -23.36 10.76 3.03
C ARG A 278 -21.90 10.50 3.41
N ILE A 279 -21.45 9.24 3.28
CA ILE A 279 -20.07 8.86 3.58
C ILE A 279 -19.12 9.44 2.53
N VAL A 280 -19.46 9.33 1.24
CA VAL A 280 -18.68 9.90 0.13
C VAL A 280 -18.50 11.42 0.28
N ARG A 281 -19.54 12.15 0.68
CA ARG A 281 -19.45 13.61 0.93
C ARG A 281 -18.46 13.95 2.04
N VAL A 282 -18.37 13.12 3.10
CA VAL A 282 -17.39 13.35 4.18
C VAL A 282 -15.98 12.96 3.73
N ILE A 283 -15.83 11.89 2.96
CA ILE A 283 -14.55 11.56 2.33
C ILE A 283 -14.06 12.74 1.48
N GLY A 284 -14.98 13.35 0.69
CA GLY A 284 -14.70 14.57 -0.07
C GLY A 284 -13.41 14.47 -0.89
N ASN A 285 -12.51 15.43 -0.69
CA ASN A 285 -11.24 15.52 -1.44
C ASN A 285 -10.22 14.42 -1.12
N ALA A 286 -10.51 13.50 -0.19
CA ALA A 286 -9.61 12.37 0.09
C ALA A 286 -9.53 11.36 -1.07
N VAL A 287 -10.49 11.36 -2.01
CA VAL A 287 -10.43 10.55 -3.24
C VAL A 287 -9.58 11.20 -4.33
N GLN A 288 -9.13 12.43 -4.11
CA GLN A 288 -8.40 13.23 -5.09
C GLN A 288 -6.90 13.23 -4.75
N PRO A 289 -6.02 12.79 -5.67
CA PRO A 289 -4.59 12.93 -5.49
C PRO A 289 -4.18 14.40 -5.30
N ALA A 290 -3.24 14.65 -4.40
CA ALA A 290 -2.56 15.93 -4.30
C ALA A 290 -1.48 16.03 -5.38
N SER A 291 -1.48 17.12 -6.15
CA SER A 291 -0.42 17.46 -7.09
C SER A 291 0.70 18.17 -6.34
N MET A 292 1.87 17.60 -6.37
CA MET A 292 3.10 18.12 -5.76
C MET A 292 4.26 18.04 -6.76
N GLU A 293 5.41 18.52 -6.37
CA GLU A 293 6.66 18.43 -7.13
C GLU A 293 7.82 18.02 -6.21
N THR A 294 8.87 17.47 -6.80
CA THR A 294 10.15 17.36 -6.10
C THR A 294 10.81 18.74 -5.96
N ALA A 295 11.80 18.86 -5.10
CA ALA A 295 12.62 20.08 -5.01
C ALA A 295 13.29 20.47 -6.34
N GLN A 296 13.37 19.55 -7.30
CA GLN A 296 13.89 19.78 -8.65
C GLN A 296 12.79 19.99 -9.71
N GLY A 297 11.51 20.08 -9.29
CA GLY A 297 10.38 20.37 -10.17
C GLY A 297 9.83 19.16 -10.94
N SER A 298 10.14 17.93 -10.54
CA SER A 298 9.51 16.74 -11.13
C SER A 298 8.11 16.51 -10.55
N PRO A 299 7.10 16.13 -11.38
CA PRO A 299 5.73 15.97 -10.93
C PRO A 299 5.57 14.76 -10.01
N VAL A 300 4.80 14.95 -8.92
CA VAL A 300 4.49 13.93 -7.91
C VAL A 300 3.00 13.97 -7.58
N TYR A 301 2.37 12.81 -7.54
CA TYR A 301 1.00 12.63 -7.09
C TYR A 301 1.00 11.91 -5.75
N VAL A 302 0.51 12.57 -4.70
CA VAL A 302 0.41 11.98 -3.36
C VAL A 302 -1.02 11.56 -3.12
N HIS A 303 -1.25 10.28 -2.82
CA HIS A 303 -2.62 9.79 -2.63
C HIS A 303 -2.68 8.54 -1.76
N CYS A 304 -3.58 8.54 -0.78
CA CYS A 304 -3.81 7.47 0.18
C CYS A 304 -2.56 7.05 0.95
N GLY A 305 -2.72 6.32 2.03
CA GLY A 305 -1.57 5.95 2.85
C GLY A 305 -1.77 4.66 3.66
N PRO A 306 -2.28 3.57 3.06
CA PRO A 306 -2.41 2.32 3.79
C PRO A 306 -1.03 1.77 4.15
N PHE A 307 -0.89 1.19 5.36
CA PHE A 307 0.35 0.55 5.76
C PHE A 307 0.44 -0.87 5.21
N ALA A 308 1.59 -1.24 4.64
CA ALA A 308 1.76 -2.55 4.02
C ALA A 308 1.82 -3.73 4.99
N ASN A 309 2.08 -3.50 6.28
CA ASN A 309 2.09 -4.54 7.30
C ASN A 309 0.70 -4.91 7.85
N VAL A 310 -0.30 -4.05 7.65
CA VAL A 310 -1.67 -4.24 8.14
C VAL A 310 -2.74 -4.03 7.07
N SER A 311 -2.36 -3.54 5.89
CA SER A 311 -3.23 -3.20 4.78
C SER A 311 -2.48 -3.32 3.45
N LEU A 312 -2.92 -2.60 2.41
CA LEU A 312 -2.44 -2.71 1.04
C LEU A 312 -1.01 -2.16 0.83
N GLY A 313 -0.64 -1.07 1.50
CA GLY A 313 0.70 -0.49 1.39
C GLY A 313 1.07 0.08 0.02
N ILE A 314 0.09 0.45 -0.78
CA ILE A 314 0.23 1.01 -2.12
C ILE A 314 -0.55 2.33 -2.21
N PRO A 315 -0.20 3.25 -3.12
CA PRO A 315 -1.01 4.44 -3.37
C PRO A 315 -2.34 4.09 -4.03
N GLY A 316 -3.27 5.05 -4.09
CA GLY A 316 -4.58 4.87 -4.72
C GLY A 316 -4.47 4.59 -6.22
N LEU A 317 -5.23 3.61 -6.71
CA LEU A 317 -5.18 3.17 -8.11
C LEU A 317 -5.61 4.25 -9.08
N ALA A 318 -6.57 5.11 -8.71
CA ALA A 318 -6.97 6.26 -9.53
C ALA A 318 -5.81 7.25 -9.77
N ALA A 319 -4.94 7.47 -8.76
CA ALA A 319 -3.76 8.31 -8.92
C ALA A 319 -2.73 7.69 -9.88
N VAL A 320 -2.57 6.38 -9.83
CA VAL A 320 -1.68 5.66 -10.75
C VAL A 320 -2.21 5.68 -12.18
N ASP A 321 -3.50 5.41 -12.37
CA ASP A 321 -4.14 5.46 -13.69
C ASP A 321 -4.08 6.87 -14.29
N LEU A 322 -4.29 7.91 -13.45
CA LEU A 322 -4.11 9.30 -13.82
C LEU A 322 -2.67 9.59 -14.28
N ALA A 323 -1.69 9.22 -13.47
CA ALA A 323 -0.29 9.44 -13.81
C ALA A 323 0.10 8.71 -15.11
N CYS A 324 -0.36 7.48 -15.32
CA CYS A 324 -0.16 6.72 -16.56
C CYS A 324 -0.82 7.36 -17.78
N ALA A 325 -1.91 8.12 -17.58
CA ALA A 325 -2.56 8.84 -18.67
C ALA A 325 -1.83 10.13 -19.07
N LEU A 326 -0.98 10.68 -18.17
CA LEU A 326 -0.29 11.95 -18.35
C LEU A 326 1.22 11.80 -18.68
N HIS A 327 1.87 10.72 -18.22
CA HIS A 327 3.31 10.54 -18.31
C HIS A 327 3.72 9.24 -19.00
N ASP A 328 4.93 9.19 -19.55
CA ASP A 328 5.46 7.99 -20.23
C ASP A 328 6.00 6.96 -19.25
N VAL A 329 6.50 7.41 -18.10
CA VAL A 329 7.02 6.58 -17.02
C VAL A 329 6.40 7.02 -15.69
N VAL A 330 5.90 6.06 -14.92
CA VAL A 330 5.29 6.29 -13.61
C VAL A 330 5.99 5.46 -12.56
N VAL A 331 6.68 6.10 -11.64
CA VAL A 331 7.39 5.45 -10.54
C VAL A 331 6.46 5.38 -9.33
N VAL A 332 6.14 4.16 -8.91
CA VAL A 332 5.16 3.89 -7.85
C VAL A 332 5.87 3.33 -6.62
N GLU A 333 5.68 3.97 -5.46
CA GLU A 333 6.22 3.46 -4.20
C GLU A 333 5.33 2.38 -3.58
N ALA A 334 5.91 1.20 -3.29
CA ALA A 334 5.29 0.15 -2.50
C ALA A 334 5.88 0.09 -1.08
N GLY A 335 5.03 0.03 -0.07
CA GLY A 335 5.43 0.13 1.34
C GLY A 335 6.20 -1.07 1.87
N TYR A 336 7.17 -0.83 2.74
CA TYR A 336 8.06 -1.82 3.34
C TYR A 336 8.83 -2.64 2.29
N GLY A 337 9.01 -3.94 2.49
CA GLY A 337 9.76 -4.83 1.62
C GLY A 337 8.97 -5.37 0.43
N ALA A 338 9.68 -6.08 -0.45
CA ALA A 338 9.08 -6.72 -1.62
C ALA A 338 8.09 -7.84 -1.23
N ASP A 339 8.25 -8.38 -0.04
CA ASP A 339 7.34 -9.32 0.62
C ASP A 339 6.08 -8.67 1.22
N ALA A 340 5.98 -7.35 1.20
CA ALA A 340 4.87 -6.59 1.78
C ALA A 340 4.13 -5.76 0.71
N GLY A 341 4.52 -4.51 0.45
CA GLY A 341 3.82 -3.64 -0.48
C GLY A 341 3.88 -4.12 -1.92
N ALA A 342 5.05 -4.59 -2.41
CA ALA A 342 5.15 -5.10 -3.76
C ALA A 342 4.39 -6.42 -3.95
N GLN A 343 4.35 -7.30 -2.92
CA GLN A 343 3.49 -8.48 -2.95
C GLN A 343 2.02 -8.08 -3.17
N LYS A 344 1.53 -7.05 -2.46
CA LYS A 344 0.14 -6.60 -2.59
C LYS A 344 -0.12 -5.87 -3.90
N TRP A 345 0.87 -5.13 -4.42
CA TRP A 345 0.77 -4.59 -5.77
C TRP A 345 0.56 -5.70 -6.80
N LEU A 346 1.39 -6.74 -6.76
CA LEU A 346 1.36 -7.83 -7.73
C LEU A 346 0.14 -8.74 -7.54
N ASP A 347 -0.09 -9.20 -6.32
CA ASP A 347 -1.05 -10.26 -6.05
C ASP A 347 -2.47 -9.74 -5.78
N ILE A 348 -2.64 -8.45 -5.45
CA ILE A 348 -3.93 -7.83 -5.26
C ILE A 348 -4.19 -6.81 -6.37
N ALA A 349 -3.48 -5.68 -6.37
CA ALA A 349 -3.80 -4.57 -7.26
C ALA A 349 -3.72 -4.96 -8.75
N ALA A 350 -2.64 -5.61 -9.18
CA ALA A 350 -2.45 -5.95 -10.58
C ALA A 350 -3.28 -7.19 -11.01
N ARG A 351 -3.30 -8.25 -10.18
CA ARG A 351 -4.03 -9.48 -10.55
C ARG A 351 -5.55 -9.33 -10.45
N GLU A 352 -6.02 -8.75 -9.34
CA GLU A 352 -7.44 -8.81 -9.00
C GLU A 352 -8.17 -7.49 -9.32
N TYR A 353 -7.43 -6.37 -9.36
CA TYR A 353 -8.01 -5.05 -9.59
C TYR A 353 -7.48 -4.34 -10.83
N GLY A 354 -6.75 -5.04 -11.71
CA GLY A 354 -6.34 -4.53 -13.02
C GLY A 354 -5.40 -3.31 -12.97
N ALA A 355 -4.60 -3.15 -11.89
CA ALA A 355 -3.51 -2.18 -11.89
C ALA A 355 -2.46 -2.58 -12.94
N PRO A 356 -1.71 -1.62 -13.50
CA PRO A 356 -0.68 -1.92 -14.48
C PRO A 356 0.35 -2.91 -13.92
N TRP A 357 0.69 -3.93 -14.72
CA TRP A 357 1.81 -4.81 -14.39
C TRP A 357 3.11 -4.04 -14.51
N PRO A 358 4.03 -4.11 -13.50
CA PRO A 358 5.26 -3.32 -13.56
C PRO A 358 6.12 -3.69 -14.77
N SER A 359 6.61 -2.68 -15.46
CA SER A 359 7.58 -2.83 -16.55
C SER A 359 9.01 -3.04 -16.03
N ALA A 360 9.29 -2.56 -14.83
CA ALA A 360 10.52 -2.82 -14.09
C ALA A 360 10.26 -2.65 -12.60
N ALA A 361 11.18 -3.14 -11.78
CA ALA A 361 11.19 -2.90 -10.34
C ALA A 361 12.56 -2.39 -9.89
N VAL A 362 12.56 -1.54 -8.87
CA VAL A 362 13.77 -1.12 -8.17
C VAL A 362 13.67 -1.64 -6.74
N VAL A 363 14.66 -2.42 -6.32
CA VAL A 363 14.73 -3.01 -4.99
C VAL A 363 15.77 -2.24 -4.17
N VAL A 364 15.29 -1.41 -3.26
CA VAL A 364 16.12 -0.52 -2.46
C VAL A 364 16.68 -1.26 -1.25
N THR A 365 17.96 -1.06 -0.99
CA THR A 365 18.63 -1.47 0.25
C THR A 365 19.65 -0.41 0.66
N ARG A 366 20.17 -0.49 1.87
CA ARG A 366 21.25 0.36 2.37
C ARG A 366 22.57 -0.39 2.34
N ALA A 367 23.68 0.32 2.12
CA ALA A 367 25.01 -0.29 2.17
C ALA A 367 25.28 -0.97 3.52
N THR A 368 24.88 -0.33 4.63
CA THR A 368 24.96 -0.93 5.99
C THR A 368 24.15 -2.21 6.12
N THR A 369 22.90 -2.23 5.58
CA THR A 369 22.05 -3.42 5.63
C THR A 369 22.67 -4.53 4.79
N TRP A 370 23.20 -4.18 3.61
CA TRP A 370 23.88 -5.09 2.71
C TRP A 370 25.08 -5.78 3.36
N ARG A 371 25.86 -5.03 4.15
CA ARG A 371 27.06 -5.54 4.83
C ARG A 371 26.75 -6.32 6.11
N ASP A 372 25.80 -5.81 6.92
CA ASP A 372 25.69 -6.18 8.33
C ASP A 372 24.54 -7.17 8.62
N ASP A 373 23.64 -7.43 7.65
CA ASP A 373 22.51 -8.35 7.83
C ASP A 373 22.80 -9.74 7.22
N PRO A 374 23.10 -10.75 8.02
CA PRO A 374 23.30 -12.11 7.50
C PRO A 374 22.10 -12.67 6.75
N ALA A 375 20.89 -12.26 7.11
CA ALA A 375 19.68 -12.72 6.44
C ALA A 375 19.48 -12.03 5.08
N LEU A 376 20.14 -10.90 4.80
CA LEU A 376 20.14 -10.28 3.48
C LEU A 376 20.67 -11.22 2.42
N GLN A 377 21.65 -12.07 2.74
CA GLN A 377 22.28 -12.99 1.79
C GLN A 377 21.28 -13.94 1.11
N TRP A 378 20.12 -14.21 1.72
CA TRP A 378 19.07 -14.98 1.08
C TRP A 378 17.83 -14.14 0.74
N ARG A 379 17.41 -13.19 1.59
CA ARG A 379 16.18 -12.40 1.38
C ARG A 379 16.26 -11.50 0.16
N TYR A 380 17.34 -10.76 0.03
CA TYR A 380 17.49 -9.83 -1.08
C TYR A 380 17.61 -10.55 -2.44
N PRO A 381 18.45 -11.58 -2.61
CA PRO A 381 18.43 -12.42 -3.80
C PRO A 381 17.08 -13.05 -4.09
N PHE A 382 16.36 -13.50 -3.06
CA PHE A 382 15.02 -14.04 -3.22
C PHE A 382 14.05 -12.98 -3.78
N HIS A 383 14.07 -11.76 -3.27
CA HIS A 383 13.22 -10.68 -3.76
C HIS A 383 13.50 -10.34 -5.23
N VAL A 384 14.78 -10.22 -5.58
CA VAL A 384 15.20 -9.94 -6.97
C VAL A 384 14.79 -11.08 -7.89
N SER A 385 15.13 -12.33 -7.53
CA SER A 385 14.81 -13.51 -8.34
C SER A 385 13.30 -13.73 -8.51
N ARG A 386 12.51 -13.43 -7.48
CA ARG A 386 11.05 -13.49 -7.58
C ARG A 386 10.52 -12.50 -8.62
N LEU A 387 10.96 -11.26 -8.60
CA LEU A 387 10.53 -10.25 -9.57
C LEU A 387 10.93 -10.64 -10.99
N GLU A 388 12.17 -11.09 -11.18
CA GLU A 388 12.67 -11.58 -12.47
C GLU A 388 11.87 -12.79 -12.96
N SER A 389 11.52 -13.75 -12.09
CA SER A 389 10.71 -14.92 -12.44
C SER A 389 9.29 -14.55 -12.88
N LEU A 390 8.79 -13.38 -12.48
CA LEU A 390 7.52 -12.81 -12.92
C LEU A 390 7.65 -11.99 -14.22
N GLY A 391 8.82 -11.99 -14.85
CA GLY A 391 9.11 -11.21 -16.05
C GLY A 391 9.23 -9.71 -15.79
N ILE A 392 9.59 -9.32 -14.56
CA ILE A 392 9.79 -7.92 -14.16
C ILE A 392 11.29 -7.71 -13.96
N PRO A 393 11.99 -7.01 -14.85
CA PRO A 393 13.39 -6.67 -14.67
C PRO A 393 13.60 -5.95 -13.34
N ALA A 394 14.43 -6.51 -12.45
CA ALA A 394 14.66 -6.00 -11.12
C ALA A 394 16.06 -5.40 -10.99
N PHE A 395 16.13 -4.13 -10.61
CA PHE A 395 17.36 -3.37 -10.45
C PHE A 395 17.64 -3.13 -8.97
N PRO A 396 18.79 -3.59 -8.45
CA PRO A 396 19.26 -3.20 -7.13
C PRO A 396 19.51 -1.69 -7.07
N LEU A 397 19.03 -1.04 -6.01
CA LEU A 397 19.41 0.32 -5.67
C LEU A 397 19.99 0.33 -4.27
N ILE A 398 21.27 0.66 -4.14
CA ILE A 398 22.00 0.66 -2.87
C ILE A 398 22.18 2.11 -2.43
N ASN A 399 21.47 2.50 -1.38
CA ASN A 399 21.52 3.85 -0.83
C ASN A 399 22.66 3.96 0.17
N LEU A 400 23.60 4.86 -0.13
CA LEU A 400 24.76 5.17 0.70
C LEU A 400 24.45 6.25 1.72
N TRP A 401 25.20 6.24 2.79
CA TRP A 401 25.29 7.36 3.74
C TRP A 401 26.63 8.05 3.60
N ASP A 402 26.76 9.21 4.25
CA ASP A 402 28.03 9.94 4.26
C ASP A 402 29.16 9.08 4.81
N GLY A 403 30.26 9.01 4.07
CA GLY A 403 31.43 8.19 4.41
C GLY A 403 31.43 6.79 3.80
N GLU A 404 30.36 6.33 3.16
CA GLU A 404 30.26 5.00 2.53
C GLU A 404 30.69 4.99 1.04
N ASP A 405 31.05 6.12 0.45
CA ASP A 405 31.41 6.21 -0.96
C ASP A 405 32.55 5.25 -1.37
N GLY A 406 33.46 4.95 -0.45
CA GLY A 406 34.56 3.99 -0.68
C GLY A 406 34.13 2.53 -0.81
N GLU A 407 32.88 2.20 -0.45
CA GLU A 407 32.36 0.82 -0.51
C GLU A 407 31.83 0.45 -1.92
N VAL A 408 31.64 1.43 -2.82
CA VAL A 408 31.03 1.23 -4.15
C VAL A 408 31.67 0.08 -4.95
N PRO A 409 33.01 -0.08 -5.03
CA PRO A 409 33.60 -1.21 -5.76
C PRO A 409 33.20 -2.56 -5.18
N ALA A 410 33.24 -2.72 -3.86
CA ALA A 410 32.89 -3.98 -3.19
C ALA A 410 31.39 -4.32 -3.33
N LEU A 411 30.53 -3.28 -3.30
CA LEU A 411 29.08 -3.47 -3.50
C LEU A 411 28.77 -3.94 -4.92
N ARG A 412 29.46 -3.40 -5.95
CA ARG A 412 29.33 -3.85 -7.34
C ARG A 412 29.87 -5.27 -7.54
N GLU A 413 30.99 -5.63 -6.94
CA GLU A 413 31.56 -6.96 -6.97
C GLU A 413 30.58 -7.98 -6.38
N THR A 414 30.00 -7.67 -5.20
CA THR A 414 28.99 -8.52 -4.55
C THR A 414 27.75 -8.68 -5.42
N ALA A 415 27.23 -7.61 -6.01
CA ALA A 415 26.07 -7.66 -6.92
C ALA A 415 26.35 -8.53 -8.14
N SER A 416 27.56 -8.41 -8.73
CA SER A 416 28.02 -9.24 -9.84
C SER A 416 28.12 -10.73 -9.46
N ALA A 417 28.68 -11.03 -8.28
CA ALA A 417 28.77 -12.40 -7.76
C ALA A 417 27.40 -13.04 -7.54
N LEU A 418 26.38 -12.23 -7.22
CA LEU A 418 24.99 -12.66 -7.07
C LEU A 418 24.22 -12.65 -8.41
N HIS A 419 24.88 -12.37 -9.54
CA HIS A 419 24.28 -12.30 -10.87
C HIS A 419 23.13 -11.29 -11.00
N PHE A 420 23.17 -10.22 -10.22
CA PHE A 420 22.21 -9.13 -10.35
C PHE A 420 22.52 -8.24 -11.56
N ARG A 421 21.53 -7.49 -12.02
CA ARG A 421 21.74 -6.37 -12.91
C ARG A 421 22.69 -5.37 -12.26
N ASP A 422 23.40 -4.60 -13.06
CA ASP A 422 24.30 -3.56 -12.53
C ASP A 422 23.56 -2.65 -11.56
N PRO A 423 24.00 -2.58 -10.28
CA PRO A 423 23.28 -1.84 -9.27
C PRO A 423 23.40 -0.34 -9.46
N ILE A 424 22.32 0.37 -9.17
CA ILE A 424 22.31 1.82 -9.02
C ILE A 424 22.81 2.12 -7.59
N ILE A 425 23.93 2.83 -7.45
CA ILE A 425 24.55 3.09 -6.15
C ILE A 425 24.77 4.59 -5.98
N GLY A 426 24.30 5.17 -4.89
CA GLY A 426 24.53 6.59 -4.60
C GLY A 426 24.04 7.03 -3.24
N ASN A 427 24.56 8.15 -2.75
CA ASN A 427 24.04 8.85 -1.58
C ASN A 427 22.86 9.74 -1.99
N LEU A 428 21.66 9.16 -1.98
CA LEU A 428 20.47 9.83 -2.49
C LEU A 428 20.06 11.04 -1.65
N PHE A 429 20.39 11.04 -0.36
CA PHE A 429 20.11 12.18 0.52
C PHE A 429 21.01 13.39 0.16
N ARG A 430 22.30 13.16 -0.03
CA ARG A 430 23.30 14.19 -0.35
C ARG A 430 23.20 14.66 -1.79
N ASP A 431 23.09 13.71 -2.75
CA ASP A 431 23.31 13.98 -4.17
C ASP A 431 22.01 14.00 -4.99
N GLY A 432 20.90 13.45 -4.44
CA GLY A 432 19.62 13.38 -5.16
C GLY A 432 19.71 12.55 -6.44
N GLY A 433 18.93 12.95 -7.45
CA GLY A 433 18.90 12.32 -8.76
C GLY A 433 20.23 12.45 -9.54
N GLU A 434 20.97 13.56 -9.35
CA GLU A 434 22.26 13.79 -9.99
C GLU A 434 23.27 12.67 -9.68
N GLY A 435 23.25 12.14 -8.44
CA GLY A 435 24.18 11.09 -8.00
C GLY A 435 23.99 9.75 -8.71
N ILE A 436 22.84 9.52 -9.35
CA ILE A 436 22.50 8.25 -10.00
C ILE A 436 22.21 8.37 -11.49
N GLU A 437 22.10 9.57 -12.04
CA GLU A 437 21.70 9.82 -13.43
C GLU A 437 22.54 9.04 -14.44
N SER A 438 23.87 9.08 -14.32
CA SER A 438 24.81 8.40 -15.22
C SER A 438 24.69 6.87 -15.21
N GLN A 439 24.08 6.30 -14.17
CA GLN A 439 23.96 4.85 -13.96
C GLN A 439 22.68 4.27 -14.56
N LEU A 440 21.78 5.09 -15.13
CA LEU A 440 20.48 4.64 -15.62
C LEU A 440 20.50 4.00 -17.02
N GLY A 441 21.67 3.84 -17.67
CA GLY A 441 21.76 3.29 -19.04
C GLY A 441 21.06 1.94 -19.17
N GLY A 442 21.49 0.92 -18.46
CA GLY A 442 20.88 -0.41 -18.50
C GLY A 442 19.41 -0.46 -18.04
N PHE A 443 19.02 0.45 -17.16
CA PHE A 443 17.63 0.63 -16.73
C PHE A 443 16.74 1.16 -17.87
N LEU A 444 17.22 2.17 -18.61
CA LEU A 444 16.52 2.75 -19.77
C LEU A 444 16.43 1.74 -20.91
N ASP A 445 17.50 0.96 -21.15
CA ASP A 445 17.50 -0.09 -22.17
C ASP A 445 16.44 -1.16 -21.87
N ALA A 446 16.33 -1.58 -20.62
CA ALA A 446 15.29 -2.53 -20.21
C ALA A 446 13.88 -1.97 -20.41
N LEU A 447 13.67 -0.68 -20.15
CA LEU A 447 12.39 -0.02 -20.43
C LEU A 447 12.11 0.11 -21.94
N ALA A 448 13.11 0.34 -22.77
CA ALA A 448 12.96 0.47 -24.22
C ALA A 448 12.59 -0.87 -24.88
N VAL A 449 13.23 -1.98 -24.46
CA VAL A 449 12.99 -3.32 -25.01
C VAL A 449 11.55 -3.79 -24.79
N LEU A 450 10.87 -3.33 -23.74
CA LEU A 450 9.50 -3.78 -23.39
C LEU A 450 8.39 -3.21 -24.31
N GLY A 451 8.74 -2.40 -25.34
CA GLY A 451 7.78 -1.89 -26.32
C GLY A 451 6.62 -1.08 -25.71
N ASP A 452 5.69 -0.67 -26.55
CA ASP A 452 4.43 -0.04 -26.11
C ASP A 452 3.49 -1.14 -25.57
N PRO A 453 3.05 -1.11 -24.29
CA PRO A 453 2.12 -2.10 -23.73
C PRO A 453 0.80 -2.20 -24.53
N ALA A 454 0.41 -1.14 -25.25
CA ALA A 454 -0.78 -1.15 -26.10
C ALA A 454 -0.61 -1.99 -27.37
N GLN A 455 0.62 -2.20 -27.87
CA GLN A 455 0.89 -3.04 -29.04
C GLN A 455 0.93 -4.54 -28.66
N SER A 456 1.45 -4.88 -27.49
CA SER A 456 1.51 -6.26 -26.98
C SER A 456 0.12 -6.87 -26.74
N ALA A 457 -0.84 -6.06 -26.30
CA ALA A 457 -2.22 -6.51 -26.07
C ALA A 457 -3.01 -6.73 -27.39
N ARG A 458 -2.61 -6.09 -28.48
CA ARG A 458 -3.27 -6.22 -29.79
C ARG A 458 -2.73 -7.35 -30.66
N SER A 459 -1.50 -7.80 -30.41
CA SER A 459 -0.86 -8.78 -31.28
C SER A 459 -1.07 -10.24 -30.90
N GLY A 460 -1.61 -10.55 -29.70
CA GLY A 460 -1.88 -11.94 -29.27
C GLY A 460 -0.69 -12.90 -29.39
N GLN A 461 0.49 -12.40 -29.75
CA GLN A 461 1.70 -13.18 -29.89
C GLN A 461 2.65 -12.92 -28.70
N PRO A 462 3.18 -13.98 -28.09
CA PRO A 462 4.27 -13.83 -27.15
C PRO A 462 5.47 -13.22 -27.86
N ALA A 463 6.10 -12.21 -27.26
CA ALA A 463 7.33 -11.62 -27.76
C ALA A 463 8.36 -12.74 -27.95
N ASN A 464 8.63 -13.10 -29.21
CA ASN A 464 9.70 -14.03 -29.55
C ASN A 464 11.03 -13.39 -29.21
N SER A 465 11.70 -13.97 -28.23
CA SER A 465 13.08 -13.72 -27.89
C SER A 465 13.98 -14.17 -29.05
N HIS A 466 14.45 -13.22 -29.86
CA HIS A 466 15.66 -13.42 -30.62
C HIS A 466 16.83 -12.79 -29.88
N ALA A 467 17.39 -13.57 -28.98
CA ALA A 467 18.78 -13.47 -28.58
C ALA A 467 19.33 -14.88 -28.59
N GLN A 468 19.71 -15.35 -29.77
CA GLN A 468 20.65 -16.44 -29.90
C GLN A 468 22.03 -15.91 -29.50
N ASN A 469 22.44 -16.18 -28.28
CA ASN A 469 23.82 -16.43 -27.95
C ASN A 469 23.85 -17.54 -26.89
N GLY A 470 24.45 -18.66 -27.27
CA GLY A 470 24.44 -19.89 -26.54
C GLY A 470 25.16 -19.76 -25.19
N SER A 471 24.41 -19.95 -24.17
CA SER A 471 24.90 -20.46 -22.89
C SER A 471 23.87 -21.49 -22.44
N GLN A 472 24.28 -22.74 -22.42
CA GLN A 472 23.50 -23.85 -21.86
C GLN A 472 23.21 -23.57 -20.38
N PRO A 473 22.09 -24.09 -19.85
CA PRO A 473 21.83 -24.02 -18.42
C PRO A 473 22.95 -24.80 -17.69
N VAL A 474 23.63 -24.14 -16.78
CA VAL A 474 24.56 -24.80 -15.87
C VAL A 474 23.71 -25.55 -14.85
N GLU A 475 23.65 -26.86 -14.97
CA GLU A 475 23.25 -27.79 -13.89
C GLU A 475 24.24 -27.61 -12.74
N ILE A 476 23.79 -27.08 -11.62
CA ILE A 476 24.57 -27.01 -10.39
C ILE A 476 24.51 -28.43 -9.79
N SER A 477 25.55 -29.19 -10.05
CA SER A 477 25.78 -30.47 -9.37
C SER A 477 26.18 -30.22 -7.93
N LEU A 478 25.37 -30.67 -6.98
CA LEU A 478 25.74 -30.75 -5.57
C LEU A 478 26.87 -31.76 -5.36
N PRO A 479 27.84 -31.48 -4.48
CA PRO A 479 28.88 -32.44 -4.15
C PRO A 479 28.32 -33.66 -3.40
N PRO A 480 28.91 -34.87 -3.55
CA PRO A 480 28.39 -36.10 -2.98
C PRO A 480 28.53 -36.12 -1.46
N GLU A 481 27.49 -36.61 -0.81
CA GLU A 481 27.48 -36.89 0.64
C GLU A 481 28.50 -37.96 1.03
N PRO A 482 29.14 -37.86 2.21
CA PRO A 482 29.95 -38.91 2.76
C PRO A 482 29.08 -40.00 3.37
N SER A 483 29.27 -41.22 2.91
CA SER A 483 28.65 -42.44 3.40
C SER A 483 29.12 -42.78 4.82
N SER A 484 28.20 -42.86 5.78
CA SER A 484 28.38 -43.67 6.99
C SER A 484 27.05 -44.28 7.44
N LYS A 485 27.03 -45.63 7.39
CA LYS A 485 25.94 -46.45 7.93
C LYS A 485 26.01 -46.51 9.45
N PRO A 486 24.86 -46.53 10.16
CA PRO A 486 24.82 -46.74 11.59
C PRO A 486 24.69 -48.22 11.96
N SER A 487 25.35 -48.57 13.06
CA SER A 487 25.15 -49.82 13.78
C SER A 487 23.99 -49.72 14.77
N SER A 488 23.23 -50.80 14.85
CA SER A 488 22.10 -51.09 15.72
C SER A 488 22.44 -51.13 17.21
N THR A 489 21.53 -50.67 18.07
CA THR A 489 21.06 -51.45 19.27
C THR A 489 19.81 -50.82 19.92
N SER A 490 18.82 -51.61 19.97
CA SER A 490 17.70 -51.93 20.90
C SER A 490 17.48 -51.11 22.17
N GLY A 491 16.17 -50.84 22.46
CA GLY A 491 15.66 -50.59 23.79
C GLY A 491 14.21 -50.06 23.83
N LEU A 492 13.27 -50.91 24.07
CA LEU A 492 11.85 -50.84 24.43
C LEU A 492 11.49 -49.69 25.42
N SER A 493 10.33 -49.01 25.35
CA SER A 493 8.98 -49.50 25.73
C SER A 493 7.92 -48.39 25.76
N GLU A 494 6.72 -48.74 25.32
CA GLU A 494 5.35 -48.37 25.76
C GLU A 494 4.95 -46.89 25.80
N ALA A 495 4.01 -46.46 25.10
CA ALA A 495 2.61 -46.73 24.73
C ALA A 495 1.74 -45.59 25.16
N SER A 496 1.05 -44.94 24.27
CA SER A 496 -0.41 -44.99 24.27
C SER A 496 -0.98 -44.24 23.05
N LYS A 497 -1.94 -44.88 22.49
CA LYS A 497 -2.78 -44.62 21.34
C LYS A 497 -3.45 -43.25 21.35
N PHE A 498 -3.38 -42.54 20.24
CA PHE A 498 -4.55 -41.99 19.60
C PHE A 498 -4.35 -42.03 18.07
N SER A 499 -5.08 -42.94 17.44
CA SER A 499 -5.17 -43.11 16.00
C SER A 499 -6.24 -42.11 15.48
N GLY A 500 -5.84 -41.25 14.60
CA GLY A 500 -6.69 -40.45 13.76
C GLY A 500 -5.96 -40.20 12.45
N ASN A 501 -5.89 -41.22 11.62
CA ASN A 501 -5.29 -41.17 10.28
C ASN A 501 -6.33 -40.51 9.34
N SER A 502 -6.25 -39.21 9.12
CA SER A 502 -6.79 -38.59 7.92
C SER A 502 -5.63 -38.37 6.94
N GLN A 503 -5.38 -39.37 6.12
CA GLN A 503 -4.60 -39.20 4.90
C GLN A 503 -5.36 -38.20 4.02
N LEU A 504 -4.94 -36.93 4.06
CA LEU A 504 -5.29 -35.95 3.04
C LEU A 504 -4.50 -36.33 1.80
N SER A 505 -5.21 -36.85 0.80
CA SER A 505 -4.74 -37.09 -0.55
C SER A 505 -4.06 -35.83 -1.08
N GLU A 506 -2.82 -35.95 -1.53
CA GLU A 506 -2.13 -34.91 -2.28
C GLU A 506 -3.01 -34.47 -3.45
N PRO A 507 -3.34 -33.17 -3.58
CA PRO A 507 -4.06 -32.70 -4.74
C PRO A 507 -3.13 -32.87 -5.95
N ARG A 508 -3.54 -33.66 -6.92
CA ARG A 508 -2.92 -33.70 -8.25
C ARG A 508 -2.99 -32.28 -8.82
N ILE A 509 -1.86 -31.58 -8.78
CA ILE A 509 -1.67 -30.31 -9.48
C ILE A 509 -1.79 -30.64 -10.97
N SER A 510 -2.96 -30.40 -11.54
CA SER A 510 -3.19 -30.52 -12.97
C SER A 510 -2.26 -29.53 -13.68
N SER A 511 -1.48 -30.05 -14.61
CA SER A 511 -0.57 -29.31 -15.48
C SER A 511 -1.31 -28.37 -16.44
N ARG A 512 -1.74 -27.23 -15.92
CA ARG A 512 -2.07 -26.01 -16.69
C ARG A 512 -1.25 -24.85 -16.12
N LEU A 513 0.05 -24.94 -16.25
CA LEU A 513 0.96 -23.81 -16.08
C LEU A 513 1.10 -23.09 -17.42
N SER A 514 0.05 -22.37 -17.81
CA SER A 514 0.21 -21.20 -18.68
C SER A 514 1.01 -20.14 -17.91
N ALA A 515 1.88 -19.40 -18.59
CA ALA A 515 2.87 -18.45 -18.11
C ALA A 515 2.65 -17.97 -16.65
N PRO A 516 3.55 -18.26 -15.73
CA PRO A 516 3.32 -18.03 -14.31
C PRO A 516 3.24 -16.53 -14.07
N GLY A 517 2.09 -16.00 -13.76
CA GLY A 517 2.24 -14.76 -13.15
C GLY A 517 1.08 -13.75 -13.18
N ARG A 518 0.23 -13.70 -14.20
CA ARG A 518 -0.71 -12.57 -14.36
C ARG A 518 -2.19 -12.91 -14.17
N SER A 519 -2.55 -14.18 -14.06
CA SER A 519 -3.95 -14.61 -13.93
C SER A 519 -4.52 -14.30 -12.55
N SER A 520 -5.82 -13.93 -12.49
CA SER A 520 -6.57 -13.85 -11.23
C SER A 520 -6.51 -15.15 -10.45
N ARG A 521 -6.53 -15.05 -9.15
CA ARG A 521 -6.56 -16.17 -8.21
C ARG A 521 -7.87 -16.27 -7.44
N LYS A 522 -8.88 -15.50 -7.82
CA LYS A 522 -10.24 -15.62 -7.31
C LYS A 522 -10.83 -16.98 -7.68
N GLY A 523 -11.63 -17.54 -6.79
CA GLY A 523 -12.19 -18.89 -6.93
C GLY A 523 -11.24 -20.03 -6.60
N ILE A 524 -9.97 -19.73 -6.21
CA ILE A 524 -9.06 -20.74 -5.67
C ILE A 524 -9.30 -20.84 -4.16
N PRO A 525 -9.42 -22.06 -3.57
CA PRO A 525 -9.58 -22.22 -2.15
C PRO A 525 -8.60 -21.37 -1.35
N LEU A 526 -9.08 -20.63 -0.36
CA LEU A 526 -8.29 -19.63 0.38
C LEU A 526 -6.98 -20.19 0.93
N LEU A 527 -6.98 -21.40 1.50
CA LEU A 527 -5.76 -22.02 2.03
C LEU A 527 -4.74 -22.34 0.93
N ASP A 528 -5.18 -22.77 -0.24
CA ASP A 528 -4.29 -23.07 -1.37
C ASP A 528 -3.72 -21.77 -1.97
N ASN A 529 -4.53 -20.71 -2.00
CA ASN A 529 -4.06 -19.39 -2.38
C ASN A 529 -3.04 -18.83 -1.38
N LEU A 530 -3.28 -19.00 -0.08
CA LEU A 530 -2.33 -18.63 0.97
C LEU A 530 -1.02 -19.39 0.89
N ARG A 531 -1.07 -20.72 0.73
CA ARG A 531 0.13 -21.54 0.56
C ARG A 531 0.94 -21.11 -0.66
N TRP A 532 0.26 -20.79 -1.76
CA TRP A 532 0.91 -20.28 -2.94
C TRP A 532 1.58 -18.91 -2.67
N ILE A 533 0.87 -17.93 -2.06
CA ILE A 533 1.43 -16.63 -1.70
C ILE A 533 2.65 -16.81 -0.80
N ILE A 534 2.56 -17.66 0.22
CA ILE A 534 3.64 -17.90 1.18
C ILE A 534 4.86 -18.50 0.47
N SER A 535 4.65 -19.46 -0.40
CA SER A 535 5.75 -20.05 -1.17
C SER A 535 6.40 -19.03 -2.11
N HIS A 536 5.61 -18.27 -2.86
CA HIS A 536 6.11 -17.35 -3.89
C HIS A 536 6.59 -15.99 -3.36
N ALA A 537 6.00 -15.51 -2.26
CA ALA A 537 6.33 -14.19 -1.71
C ALA A 537 7.27 -14.24 -0.51
N TYR A 538 7.34 -15.37 0.19
CA TYR A 538 8.14 -15.52 1.41
C TYR A 538 9.19 -16.65 1.32
N GLY A 539 9.24 -17.40 0.23
CA GLY A 539 10.22 -18.48 0.04
C GLY A 539 10.06 -19.63 1.03
N VAL A 540 8.84 -19.90 1.49
CA VAL A 540 8.55 -21.00 2.43
C VAL A 540 7.76 -22.09 1.70
N PRO A 541 8.23 -23.34 1.67
CA PRO A 541 7.51 -24.44 1.04
C PRO A 541 6.10 -24.59 1.59
N ALA A 542 5.13 -24.93 0.74
CA ALA A 542 3.72 -25.03 1.09
C ALA A 542 3.44 -25.95 2.30
N GLY A 543 4.23 -27.04 2.45
CA GLY A 543 4.16 -27.96 3.58
C GLY A 543 4.70 -27.43 4.92
N ARG A 544 5.30 -26.22 4.90
CA ARG A 544 5.83 -25.54 6.09
C ARG A 544 4.93 -24.40 6.60
N VAL A 545 3.73 -24.32 6.05
CA VAL A 545 2.70 -23.40 6.56
C VAL A 545 2.02 -24.04 7.76
N ILE A 546 2.09 -23.38 8.90
CA ILE A 546 1.54 -23.85 10.18
C ILE A 546 0.24 -23.12 10.47
N LEU A 547 -0.78 -23.84 10.89
CA LEU A 547 -2.02 -23.26 11.40
C LEU A 547 -1.94 -23.15 12.92
N LYS A 548 -2.09 -21.94 13.46
CA LYS A 548 -2.14 -21.72 14.91
C LYS A 548 -3.50 -22.15 15.46
N ASP A 549 -3.52 -22.61 16.71
CA ASP A 549 -4.78 -22.90 17.43
C ASP A 549 -5.77 -21.74 17.28
N GLY A 550 -7.03 -22.07 16.94
CA GLY A 550 -8.10 -21.11 16.67
C GLY A 550 -8.05 -20.45 15.27
N PHE A 551 -7.09 -20.81 14.41
CA PHE A 551 -7.10 -20.33 13.03
C PHE A 551 -8.28 -20.90 12.25
N GLU A 552 -8.54 -22.19 12.36
CA GLU A 552 -9.65 -22.86 11.67
C GLU A 552 -11.01 -22.29 12.12
N ASP A 553 -11.20 -22.01 13.40
CA ASP A 553 -12.40 -21.35 13.92
C ASP A 553 -12.59 -19.96 13.33
N SER A 554 -11.49 -19.20 13.18
CA SER A 554 -11.54 -17.86 12.58
C SER A 554 -11.79 -17.92 11.07
N LEU A 555 -11.33 -18.96 10.39
CA LEU A 555 -11.59 -19.20 8.97
C LEU A 555 -13.05 -19.59 8.74
N GLU A 556 -13.58 -20.49 9.56
CA GLU A 556 -14.98 -20.92 9.48
C GLU A 556 -15.93 -19.74 9.77
N SER A 557 -15.63 -18.94 10.80
CA SER A 557 -16.38 -17.71 11.08
C SER A 557 -16.35 -16.73 9.91
N ALA A 558 -15.17 -16.54 9.28
CA ALA A 558 -15.04 -15.67 8.12
C ALA A 558 -15.79 -16.21 6.90
N ARG A 559 -15.76 -17.53 6.67
CA ARG A 559 -16.51 -18.22 5.61
C ARG A 559 -18.01 -18.06 5.81
N SER A 560 -18.49 -18.35 7.02
CA SER A 560 -19.92 -18.19 7.36
C SER A 560 -20.40 -16.75 7.13
N LEU A 561 -19.60 -15.74 7.49
CA LEU A 561 -19.93 -14.33 7.20
C LEU A 561 -20.05 -14.06 5.69
N CYS A 562 -19.13 -14.60 4.90
CA CYS A 562 -19.15 -14.43 3.44
C CYS A 562 -20.38 -15.12 2.83
N ASP A 563 -20.63 -16.39 3.19
CA ASP A 563 -21.74 -17.19 2.67
C ASP A 563 -23.10 -16.55 3.00
N GLN A 564 -23.27 -16.03 4.21
CA GLN A 564 -24.47 -15.31 4.63
C GLN A 564 -24.65 -13.97 3.88
N ALA A 565 -23.56 -13.35 3.45
CA ALA A 565 -23.60 -12.17 2.59
C ALA A 565 -23.70 -12.50 1.08
N GLY A 566 -23.83 -13.79 0.72
CA GLY A 566 -23.95 -14.25 -0.66
C GLY A 566 -22.67 -14.15 -1.48
N ILE A 567 -21.50 -14.16 -0.82
CA ILE A 567 -20.16 -14.04 -1.46
C ILE A 567 -19.31 -15.23 -1.02
N SER A 568 -18.58 -15.86 -1.96
CA SER A 568 -17.58 -16.85 -1.59
C SER A 568 -16.34 -16.17 -1.02
N ILE A 569 -15.82 -16.66 0.11
CA ILE A 569 -14.53 -16.18 0.66
C ILE A 569 -13.37 -16.41 -0.32
N ASP A 570 -13.48 -17.39 -1.20
CA ASP A 570 -12.48 -17.73 -2.21
C ASP A 570 -12.45 -16.74 -3.38
N ASP A 571 -13.50 -15.89 -3.52
CA ASP A 571 -13.57 -14.79 -4.49
C ASP A 571 -12.94 -13.49 -3.99
N LEU A 572 -12.50 -13.45 -2.73
CA LEU A 572 -11.85 -12.29 -2.14
C LEU A 572 -10.33 -12.29 -2.41
N ALA A 573 -9.77 -11.11 -2.61
CA ALA A 573 -8.32 -10.96 -2.74
C ALA A 573 -7.62 -11.17 -1.38
N VAL A 574 -6.51 -11.91 -1.38
CA VAL A 574 -5.82 -12.29 -0.14
C VAL A 574 -4.76 -11.28 0.27
N CYS A 575 -4.94 -10.65 1.42
CA CYS A 575 -3.99 -9.71 2.01
C CYS A 575 -3.26 -10.35 3.21
N ALA A 576 -1.99 -10.69 3.04
CA ALA A 576 -1.16 -11.18 4.13
C ALA A 576 -0.74 -10.03 5.06
N VAL A 577 -1.11 -10.11 6.34
CA VAL A 577 -0.78 -9.13 7.39
C VAL A 577 0.36 -9.69 8.24
N LYS A 578 1.49 -9.00 8.26
CA LYS A 578 2.72 -9.48 8.92
C LYS A 578 3.56 -8.35 9.52
N SER A 579 4.52 -8.72 10.37
CA SER A 579 5.57 -7.79 10.78
C SER A 579 6.36 -7.28 9.56
N PRO A 580 6.69 -6.00 9.47
CA PRO A 580 7.54 -5.51 8.39
C PRO A 580 9.00 -5.99 8.50
N ALA A 581 9.43 -6.47 9.66
CA ALA A 581 10.84 -6.73 9.97
C ALA A 581 11.27 -8.21 9.78
N THR A 582 10.37 -9.09 9.34
CA THR A 582 10.67 -10.51 9.10
C THR A 582 9.86 -11.03 7.92
N MET A 583 10.41 -11.95 7.15
CA MET A 583 9.68 -12.65 6.08
C MET A 583 8.99 -13.90 6.61
N THR A 584 9.63 -14.63 7.51
CA THR A 584 9.21 -15.92 8.05
C THR A 584 9.09 -15.85 9.57
N ASP A 585 8.71 -16.92 10.22
CA ASP A 585 8.67 -16.99 11.69
C ASP A 585 10.06 -16.81 12.29
N ASN A 586 11.09 -17.28 11.57
CA ASN A 586 12.51 -17.05 11.91
C ASN A 586 13.38 -17.03 10.64
N ASP A 587 13.80 -15.85 10.22
CA ASP A 587 14.61 -15.62 9.02
C ASP A 587 16.05 -16.12 9.13
N SER A 588 16.52 -16.47 10.33
CA SER A 588 17.87 -17.00 10.54
C SER A 588 17.98 -18.51 10.27
N LEU A 589 16.86 -19.20 10.04
CA LEU A 589 16.85 -20.62 9.74
C LEU A 589 17.20 -20.89 8.27
N SER A 590 17.68 -22.12 7.97
CA SER A 590 17.86 -22.60 6.62
C SER A 590 16.51 -22.72 5.89
N GLU A 591 16.52 -22.72 4.57
CA GLU A 591 15.31 -22.71 3.73
C GLU A 591 14.35 -23.84 4.08
N ASP A 592 14.87 -25.05 4.28
CA ASP A 592 14.11 -26.24 4.64
C ASP A 592 13.50 -26.20 6.06
N GLN A 593 13.97 -25.30 6.92
CA GLN A 593 13.51 -25.14 8.29
C GLN A 593 12.58 -23.96 8.51
N ARG A 594 12.50 -23.03 7.54
CA ARG A 594 11.65 -21.83 7.66
C ARG A 594 10.18 -22.21 7.65
N THR A 595 9.42 -21.53 8.48
CA THR A 595 7.97 -21.69 8.59
C THR A 595 7.26 -20.33 8.51
N VAL A 596 5.99 -20.36 8.16
CA VAL A 596 5.06 -19.25 8.32
C VAL A 596 3.81 -19.76 9.01
N THR A 597 3.47 -19.16 10.14
CA THR A 597 2.32 -19.57 10.92
C THR A 597 1.14 -18.63 10.69
N LEU A 598 0.00 -19.17 10.29
CA LEU A 598 -1.28 -18.46 10.12
C LEU A 598 -2.00 -18.36 11.46
N LYS A 599 -2.47 -17.15 11.81
CA LYS A 599 -3.00 -16.84 13.14
C LYS A 599 -4.49 -16.55 13.17
N LYS A 600 -4.98 -15.76 12.23
CA LYS A 600 -6.37 -15.30 12.22
C LYS A 600 -6.77 -14.80 10.82
N VAL A 601 -8.02 -15.05 10.46
CA VAL A 601 -8.67 -14.54 9.25
C VAL A 601 -9.61 -13.38 9.62
N THR A 602 -9.68 -12.37 8.77
CA THR A 602 -10.61 -11.23 8.90
C THR A 602 -11.07 -10.82 7.49
N VAL A 603 -12.34 -10.53 7.34
CA VAL A 603 -12.93 -10.13 6.06
C VAL A 603 -13.18 -8.63 6.04
N ASN A 604 -12.80 -7.96 4.93
CA ASN A 604 -13.13 -6.59 4.58
C ASN A 604 -13.98 -6.64 3.30
N MET A 605 -15.29 -6.82 3.49
CA MET A 605 -16.23 -7.19 2.43
C MET A 605 -16.33 -6.10 1.36
N GLY A 606 -16.44 -4.83 1.77
CA GLY A 606 -16.53 -3.69 0.86
C GLY A 606 -15.25 -3.50 0.03
N ALA A 607 -14.09 -3.77 0.63
CA ALA A 607 -12.82 -3.77 -0.09
C ALA A 607 -12.64 -4.99 -1.00
N GLY A 608 -13.43 -6.06 -0.81
CA GLY A 608 -13.26 -7.34 -1.51
C GLY A 608 -11.98 -8.07 -1.11
N ILE A 609 -11.61 -7.98 0.18
CA ILE A 609 -10.33 -8.49 0.70
C ILE A 609 -10.56 -9.41 1.89
N VAL A 610 -9.87 -10.55 1.90
CA VAL A 610 -9.65 -11.35 3.09
C VAL A 610 -8.24 -11.11 3.63
N SER A 611 -8.14 -10.63 4.86
CA SER A 611 -6.87 -10.37 5.54
C SER A 611 -6.50 -11.56 6.42
N VAL A 612 -5.28 -12.07 6.27
CA VAL A 612 -4.76 -13.19 7.06
C VAL A 612 -3.56 -12.75 7.86
N ASN A 613 -3.69 -12.82 9.18
CA ASN A 613 -2.63 -12.45 10.10
C ASN A 613 -1.64 -13.60 10.28
N LEU A 614 -0.37 -13.32 10.06
CA LEU A 614 0.73 -14.23 10.33
C LEU A 614 1.25 -14.05 11.76
N THR A 615 1.94 -15.05 12.33
CA THR A 615 2.48 -14.95 13.72
C THR A 615 3.53 -13.87 13.87
N THR A 616 4.27 -13.59 12.81
CA THR A 616 5.18 -12.45 12.75
C THR A 616 4.44 -11.12 12.79
N SER A 617 3.09 -11.12 12.61
CA SER A 617 2.31 -9.89 12.70
C SER A 617 2.33 -9.35 14.12
N LEU A 618 2.61 -8.06 14.25
CA LEU A 618 2.30 -7.34 15.46
C LEU A 618 0.78 -7.43 15.66
N THR A 619 0.34 -8.02 16.78
CA THR A 619 -1.08 -8.11 17.15
C THR A 619 -1.74 -6.74 17.28
N THR A 620 -0.93 -5.70 17.22
CA THR A 620 -1.32 -4.30 17.25
C THR A 620 -0.55 -3.56 16.18
N PRO A 621 -1.19 -2.76 15.31
CA PRO A 621 -0.55 -2.09 14.17
C PRO A 621 0.41 -0.95 14.56
N MET A 622 0.90 -0.95 15.80
CA MET A 622 1.76 0.09 16.33
C MET A 622 3.13 -0.47 16.75
N PRO A 623 4.24 0.20 16.43
CA PRO A 623 5.55 -0.17 16.94
C PRO A 623 5.55 -0.07 18.47
N LYS A 624 6.26 -0.98 19.12
CA LYS A 624 6.63 -0.76 20.53
C LYS A 624 7.46 0.52 20.60
N ILE A 625 7.16 1.40 21.55
CA ILE A 625 8.11 2.44 21.95
C ILE A 625 9.21 1.68 22.68
N VAL A 626 10.42 1.75 22.15
CA VAL A 626 11.63 1.30 22.84
C VAL A 626 12.04 2.42 23.76
#